data_70a79f147dd74bddb1b6eeff6286b08e
#
_entry.id   70a79f147dd74bddb1b6eeff6286b08e
#
_cell.length_a   1.000
_cell.length_b   1.000
_cell.length_c   1.000
_cell.angle_alpha   90.00
_cell.angle_beta   90.00
_cell.angle_gamma   90.00
#
_symmetry.space_group_name_H-M   'P 1'
#
loop_
_entity.id
_entity.type
_entity.pdbx_description
1 polymer ?
#
loop_
_entity_poly.entity_id
_entity_poly.type
_entity_poly.pdbx_seq_one_letter_code
_entity_poly.pdbx_strand_id
1 'polypeptide(L)'
;RYQPLLVLAEHGEPRCWQRIARYISRYDDWPVLHYGETESLALLRMAQRQGVSERHQARLRRRLVDVHARIRQHWRLPLSSYGLKSVAAWRGFQWSQSGVDGAHALLWWRHWQGEGPDRRGSSHALRWIFQYNRDDCRATWAVADWLRRQDQEAGA
;
A
#
# COMPACT_ATOMS: atom_id res chain seq x y z
N ARG A 1 -2.36 4.05 13.00
CA ARG A 1 -1.02 4.67 13.01
C ARG A 1 -0.17 4.08 11.89
N TYR A 2 0.42 4.92 11.02
CA TYR A 2 1.34 4.47 9.96
C TYR A 2 2.63 3.89 10.58
N GLN A 3 3.07 2.73 10.07
CA GLN A 3 4.32 2.09 10.48
C GLN A 3 5.04 1.57 9.24
N PRO A 4 6.13 2.21 8.82
CA PRO A 4 6.93 1.71 7.71
C PRO A 4 7.68 0.44 8.11
N LEU A 5 7.73 -0.51 7.18
CA LEU A 5 8.57 -1.69 7.28
C LEU A 5 9.55 -1.65 6.12
N LEU A 6 10.84 -1.65 6.42
CA LEU A 6 11.91 -1.57 5.45
C LEU A 6 12.74 -2.85 5.49
N VAL A 7 12.99 -3.42 4.31
CA VAL A 7 13.89 -4.54 4.11
C VAL A 7 15.03 -4.06 3.22
N LEU A 8 16.24 -4.05 3.75
CA LEU A 8 17.44 -3.54 3.07
C LEU A 8 18.27 -4.66 2.43
N ALA A 9 18.07 -5.89 2.88
CA ALA A 9 18.78 -7.06 2.39
C ALA A 9 17.89 -8.30 2.57
N GLU A 10 18.14 -9.34 1.78
CA GLU A 10 17.33 -10.56 1.78
C GLU A 10 17.18 -11.17 3.19
N HIS A 11 18.23 -11.15 4.00
CA HIS A 11 18.20 -11.64 5.38
C HIS A 11 17.30 -10.83 6.32
N GLY A 12 16.84 -9.65 5.91
CA GLY A 12 15.88 -8.82 6.65
C GLY A 12 14.41 -9.20 6.44
N GLU A 13 14.11 -9.97 5.38
CA GLU A 13 12.74 -10.37 5.03
C GLU A 13 12.04 -11.17 6.14
N PRO A 14 12.67 -12.16 6.81
CA PRO A 14 12.02 -12.90 7.89
C PRO A 14 11.55 -12.00 9.05
N ARG A 15 12.37 -11.03 9.44
CA ARG A 15 11.99 -10.06 10.49
C ARG A 15 10.85 -9.15 10.04
N CYS A 16 10.88 -8.72 8.79
CA CYS A 16 9.78 -7.93 8.20
C CYS A 16 8.49 -8.73 8.22
N TRP A 17 8.52 -9.98 7.75
CA TRP A 17 7.37 -10.87 7.78
C TRP A 17 6.82 -11.08 9.19
N GLN A 18 7.67 -11.35 10.19
CA GLN A 18 7.24 -11.51 11.58
C GLN A 18 6.48 -10.27 12.09
N ARG A 19 6.93 -9.07 11.72
CA ARG A 19 6.23 -7.84 12.09
C ARG A 19 4.88 -7.72 11.38
N ILE A 20 4.82 -8.01 10.07
CA ILE A 20 3.58 -8.02 9.29
C ILE A 20 2.61 -9.06 9.87
N ALA A 21 3.05 -10.30 10.09
CA ALA A 21 2.24 -11.38 10.63
C ALA A 21 1.66 -11.02 12.01
N ARG A 22 2.43 -10.36 12.87
CA ARG A 22 1.97 -9.87 14.18
C ARG A 22 0.84 -8.85 14.05
N TYR A 23 0.92 -7.91 13.08
CA TYR A 23 -0.17 -6.97 12.81
C TYR A 23 -1.40 -7.67 12.27
N ILE A 24 -1.23 -8.55 11.30
CA ILE A 24 -2.32 -9.32 10.69
C ILE A 24 -3.03 -10.16 11.76
N SER A 25 -2.29 -10.82 12.67
CA SER A 25 -2.87 -11.63 13.75
C SER A 25 -3.55 -10.79 14.84
N ARG A 26 -3.01 -9.60 15.14
CA ARG A 26 -3.61 -8.71 16.13
C ARG A 26 -4.97 -8.17 15.72
N TYR A 27 -5.21 -8.02 14.42
CA TYR A 27 -6.45 -7.50 13.85
C TYR A 27 -7.08 -8.54 12.91
N ASP A 28 -7.27 -9.74 13.44
CA ASP A 28 -7.55 -10.95 12.66
C ASP A 28 -8.86 -10.89 11.85
N ASP A 29 -9.85 -10.15 12.33
CA ASP A 29 -11.15 -9.97 11.65
C ASP A 29 -11.20 -8.74 10.74
N TRP A 30 -10.12 -7.97 10.66
CA TRP A 30 -10.08 -6.76 9.85
C TRP A 30 -9.60 -7.02 8.43
N PRO A 31 -10.17 -6.32 7.43
CA PRO A 31 -9.67 -6.40 6.07
C PRO A 31 -8.27 -5.81 5.96
N VAL A 32 -7.49 -6.35 5.05
CA VAL A 32 -6.19 -5.79 4.63
C VAL A 32 -6.41 -5.08 3.30
N LEU A 33 -6.53 -3.77 3.35
CA LEU A 33 -6.81 -2.95 2.18
C LEU A 33 -5.55 -2.77 1.33
N HIS A 34 -5.69 -2.89 0.02
CA HIS A 34 -4.65 -2.56 -0.96
C HIS A 34 -5.28 -1.94 -2.21
N TYR A 35 -4.46 -1.35 -3.08
CA TYR A 35 -4.93 -0.69 -4.28
C TYR A 35 -4.26 -1.27 -5.53
N GLY A 36 -4.90 -2.25 -6.16
CA GLY A 36 -4.34 -3.03 -7.24
C GLY A 36 -3.61 -4.28 -6.75
N GLU A 37 -3.01 -5.02 -7.67
CA GLU A 37 -2.51 -6.37 -7.38
C GLU A 37 -1.10 -6.41 -6.78
N THR A 38 -0.31 -5.36 -6.95
CA THR A 38 1.13 -5.35 -6.61
C THR A 38 1.39 -5.69 -5.15
N GLU A 39 0.68 -5.04 -4.23
CA GLU A 39 0.88 -5.22 -2.80
C GLU A 39 0.42 -6.59 -2.32
N SER A 40 -0.72 -7.06 -2.82
CA SER A 40 -1.25 -8.37 -2.45
C SER A 40 -0.37 -9.51 -2.95
N LEU A 41 0.12 -9.43 -4.19
CA LEU A 41 1.05 -10.41 -4.75
C LEU A 41 2.38 -10.40 -3.99
N ALA A 42 2.94 -9.23 -3.67
CA ALA A 42 4.17 -9.12 -2.90
C ALA A 42 4.01 -9.76 -1.51
N LEU A 43 2.91 -9.47 -0.82
CA LEU A 43 2.62 -10.01 0.52
C LEU A 43 2.45 -11.54 0.50
N LEU A 44 1.72 -12.08 -0.47
CA LEU A 44 1.51 -13.52 -0.59
C LEU A 44 2.80 -14.26 -0.98
N ARG A 45 3.61 -13.71 -1.88
CA ARG A 45 4.92 -14.25 -2.23
C ARG A 45 5.87 -14.24 -1.04
N MET A 46 5.86 -13.17 -0.25
CA MET A 46 6.64 -13.12 1.00
C MET A 46 6.17 -14.21 1.96
N ALA A 47 4.86 -14.36 2.21
CA ALA A 47 4.32 -15.42 3.05
C ALA A 47 4.77 -16.81 2.59
N GLN A 48 4.75 -17.07 1.29
CA GLN A 48 5.20 -18.33 0.70
C GLN A 48 6.69 -18.58 0.96
N ARG A 49 7.57 -17.58 0.70
CA ARG A 49 9.02 -17.70 0.97
C ARG A 49 9.32 -17.91 2.45
N GLN A 50 8.49 -17.41 3.34
CA GLN A 50 8.62 -17.60 4.79
C GLN A 50 7.99 -18.90 5.31
N GLY A 51 7.58 -19.82 4.43
CA GLY A 51 7.06 -21.13 4.81
C GLY A 51 5.69 -21.10 5.48
N VAL A 52 4.90 -20.05 5.25
CA VAL A 52 3.54 -19.97 5.80
C VAL A 52 2.66 -21.03 5.17
N SER A 53 1.96 -21.83 5.99
CA SER A 53 1.12 -22.91 5.50
C SER A 53 0.01 -22.42 4.57
N GLU A 54 -0.42 -23.26 3.63
CA GLU A 54 -1.48 -22.92 2.67
C GLU A 54 -2.77 -22.48 3.36
N ARG A 55 -3.13 -23.10 4.49
CA ARG A 55 -4.29 -22.70 5.30
C ARG A 55 -4.19 -21.24 5.74
N HIS A 56 -3.04 -20.83 6.24
CA HIS A 56 -2.83 -19.44 6.68
C HIS A 56 -2.74 -18.47 5.50
N GLN A 57 -2.13 -18.88 4.38
CA GLN A 57 -2.12 -18.08 3.16
C GLN A 57 -3.54 -17.89 2.61
N ALA A 58 -4.38 -18.95 2.62
CA ALA A 58 -5.78 -18.87 2.21
C ALA A 58 -6.59 -17.92 3.13
N ARG A 59 -6.32 -17.94 4.45
CA ARG A 59 -6.93 -16.99 5.39
C ARG A 59 -6.51 -15.56 5.07
N LEU A 60 -5.22 -15.32 4.80
CA LEU A 60 -4.72 -14.01 4.39
C LEU A 60 -5.39 -13.53 3.10
N ARG A 61 -5.48 -14.39 2.07
CA ARG A 61 -6.14 -14.05 0.79
C ARG A 61 -7.58 -13.57 0.97
N ARG A 62 -8.35 -14.23 1.84
CA ARG A 62 -9.74 -13.84 2.11
C ARG A 62 -9.88 -12.47 2.77
N ARG A 63 -8.83 -12.00 3.43
CA ARG A 63 -8.79 -10.68 4.10
C ARG A 63 -8.28 -9.56 3.20
N LEU A 64 -7.58 -9.91 2.11
CA LEU A 64 -7.10 -8.93 1.13
C LEU A 64 -8.30 -8.34 0.38
N VAL A 65 -8.43 -7.03 0.42
CA VAL A 65 -9.50 -6.29 -0.25
C VAL A 65 -8.88 -5.31 -1.23
N ASP A 66 -9.04 -5.59 -2.51
CA ASP A 66 -8.59 -4.73 -3.59
C ASP A 66 -9.61 -3.59 -3.82
N VAL A 67 -9.26 -2.42 -3.34
CA VAL A 67 -10.08 -1.21 -3.46
C VAL A 67 -10.23 -0.78 -4.92
N HIS A 68 -9.19 -0.95 -5.74
CA HIS A 68 -9.22 -0.64 -7.17
C HIS A 68 -10.17 -1.57 -7.94
N ALA A 69 -10.06 -2.88 -7.71
CA ALA A 69 -10.94 -3.85 -8.33
C ALA A 69 -12.41 -3.59 -7.97
N ARG A 70 -12.70 -3.25 -6.70
CA ARG A 70 -14.05 -2.93 -6.24
C ARG A 70 -14.63 -1.71 -6.96
N ILE A 71 -13.85 -0.64 -7.15
CA ILE A 71 -14.28 0.52 -7.94
C ILE A 71 -14.62 0.08 -9.36
N ARG A 72 -13.73 -0.63 -10.03
CA ARG A 72 -13.92 -1.02 -11.42
C ARG A 72 -15.14 -1.91 -11.64
N GLN A 73 -15.47 -2.75 -10.68
CA GLN A 73 -16.60 -3.68 -10.76
C GLN A 73 -17.96 -3.00 -10.53
N HIS A 74 -18.02 -2.03 -9.62
CA HIS A 74 -19.30 -1.51 -9.13
C HIS A 74 -19.57 -0.04 -9.46
N TRP A 75 -18.54 0.71 -9.92
CA TRP A 75 -18.64 2.15 -10.11
C TRP A 75 -18.25 2.61 -11.50
N ARG A 76 -18.93 3.66 -11.98
CA ARG A 76 -18.55 4.44 -13.16
C ARG A 76 -18.27 5.86 -12.69
N LEU A 77 -17.00 6.22 -12.62
CA LEU A 77 -16.56 7.54 -12.17
C LEU A 77 -16.28 8.44 -13.38
N PRO A 78 -16.50 9.75 -13.27
CA PRO A 78 -16.19 10.72 -14.33
C PRO A 78 -14.67 11.00 -14.39
N LEU A 79 -13.87 9.95 -14.54
CA LEU A 79 -12.41 9.99 -14.52
C LEU A 79 -11.85 9.21 -15.73
N SER A 80 -10.78 9.73 -16.33
CA SER A 80 -10.05 9.06 -17.40
C SER A 80 -9.19 7.89 -16.93
N SER A 81 -8.87 7.85 -15.63
CA SER A 81 -8.08 6.80 -14.99
C SER A 81 -8.61 6.48 -13.60
N TYR A 82 -8.59 5.20 -13.24
CA TYR A 82 -8.97 4.73 -11.90
C TYR A 82 -7.76 4.42 -11.01
N GLY A 83 -6.59 4.96 -11.35
CA GLY A 83 -5.42 4.93 -10.47
C GLY A 83 -5.69 5.63 -9.14
N LEU A 84 -5.00 5.22 -8.07
CA LEU A 84 -5.19 5.75 -6.71
C LEU A 84 -5.19 7.28 -6.67
N LYS A 85 -4.24 7.90 -7.36
CA LYS A 85 -4.13 9.36 -7.38
C LYS A 85 -5.35 10.04 -8.00
N SER A 86 -5.84 9.53 -9.12
CA SER A 86 -7.01 10.10 -9.81
C SER A 86 -8.26 9.99 -8.94
N VAL A 87 -8.50 8.80 -8.37
CA VAL A 87 -9.71 8.56 -7.56
C VAL A 87 -9.66 9.31 -6.23
N ALA A 88 -8.54 9.26 -5.52
CA ALA A 88 -8.40 9.93 -4.23
C ALA A 88 -8.43 11.45 -4.38
N ALA A 89 -7.77 12.03 -5.40
CA ALA A 89 -7.84 13.47 -5.68
C ALA A 89 -9.27 13.91 -6.02
N TRP A 90 -10.00 13.15 -6.83
CA TRP A 90 -11.41 13.41 -7.12
C TRP A 90 -12.26 13.40 -5.84
N ARG A 91 -11.89 12.60 -4.83
CA ARG A 91 -12.51 12.60 -3.51
C ARG A 91 -11.97 13.68 -2.55
N GLY A 92 -11.13 14.59 -3.03
CA GLY A 92 -10.57 15.70 -2.24
C GLY A 92 -9.35 15.34 -1.41
N PHE A 93 -8.76 14.16 -1.59
CA PHE A 93 -7.52 13.80 -0.90
C PHE A 93 -6.32 14.56 -1.50
N GLN A 94 -5.48 15.10 -0.63
CA GLN A 94 -4.27 15.82 -1.02
C GLN A 94 -3.03 15.11 -0.46
N TRP A 95 -2.08 14.85 -1.35
CA TRP A 95 -0.75 14.37 -0.95
C TRP A 95 0.07 15.51 -0.36
N SER A 96 0.84 15.21 0.67
CA SER A 96 1.75 16.20 1.27
C SER A 96 2.94 16.57 0.36
N GLN A 97 3.18 15.78 -0.69
CA GLN A 97 4.19 16.03 -1.72
C GLN A 97 3.49 16.20 -3.07
N SER A 98 3.40 17.45 -3.53
CA SER A 98 2.80 17.78 -4.82
C SER A 98 3.67 17.28 -5.99
N GLY A 99 3.05 16.77 -7.05
CA GLY A 99 3.74 16.37 -8.28
C GLY A 99 4.58 15.09 -8.20
N VAL A 100 4.60 14.42 -7.03
CA VAL A 100 5.37 13.18 -6.83
C VAL A 100 4.58 11.95 -7.28
N ASP A 101 5.24 11.01 -7.94
CA ASP A 101 4.70 9.72 -8.36
C ASP A 101 5.64 8.55 -8.02
N GLY A 102 5.30 7.34 -8.46
CA GLY A 102 6.12 6.15 -8.23
C GLY A 102 7.52 6.21 -8.84
N ALA A 103 7.71 6.95 -9.94
CA ALA A 103 9.02 7.14 -10.57
C ALA A 103 9.94 7.96 -9.64
N HIS A 104 9.42 8.98 -8.98
CA HIS A 104 10.15 9.75 -7.96
C HIS A 104 10.57 8.85 -6.78
N ALA A 105 9.69 7.98 -6.30
CA ALA A 105 10.01 7.04 -5.22
C ALA A 105 11.16 6.11 -5.62
N LEU A 106 11.18 5.63 -6.87
CA LEU A 106 12.27 4.80 -7.40
C LEU A 106 13.58 5.57 -7.50
N LEU A 107 13.54 6.83 -7.97
CA LEU A 107 14.73 7.70 -8.01
C LEU A 107 15.29 7.96 -6.61
N TRP A 108 14.45 8.24 -5.63
CA TRP A 108 14.88 8.42 -4.24
C TRP A 108 15.47 7.15 -3.66
N TRP A 109 14.92 5.98 -4.01
CA TRP A 109 15.45 4.70 -3.58
C TRP A 109 16.87 4.47 -4.14
N ARG A 110 17.08 4.67 -5.46
CA ARG A 110 18.40 4.57 -6.09
C ARG A 110 19.39 5.56 -5.48
N HIS A 111 18.95 6.79 -5.28
CA HIS A 111 19.79 7.81 -4.64
C HIS A 111 20.21 7.42 -3.22
N TRP A 112 19.26 6.84 -2.46
CA TRP A 112 19.56 6.34 -1.12
C TRP A 112 20.55 5.16 -1.15
N GLN A 113 20.49 4.27 -2.14
CA GLN A 113 21.44 3.19 -2.32
C GLN A 113 22.83 3.64 -2.78
N GLY A 114 23.03 4.92 -3.03
CA GLY A 114 24.30 5.48 -3.48
C GLY A 114 24.48 5.50 -5.00
N GLU A 115 23.44 5.21 -5.75
CA GLU A 115 23.40 5.28 -7.21
C GLU A 115 23.13 6.74 -7.67
N GLY A 116 24.03 7.67 -7.38
CA GLY A 116 23.84 9.06 -7.77
C GLY A 116 25.06 9.95 -7.46
N PRO A 117 25.13 11.12 -8.10
CA PRO A 117 26.30 12.02 -8.00
C PRO A 117 26.48 12.65 -6.59
N ASP A 118 25.45 12.59 -5.74
CA ASP A 118 25.48 13.26 -4.44
C ASP A 118 25.14 12.30 -3.29
N ARG A 119 26.18 11.76 -2.64
CA ARG A 119 26.05 10.84 -1.50
C ARG A 119 25.51 11.47 -0.21
N ARG A 120 25.37 12.79 -0.16
CA ARG A 120 24.96 13.54 1.06
C ARG A 120 23.44 13.58 1.26
N GLY A 121 22.64 13.21 0.24
CA GLY A 121 21.17 13.30 0.28
C GLY A 121 20.43 12.06 0.79
N SER A 122 21.12 10.98 1.19
CA SER A 122 20.51 9.67 1.41
C SER A 122 19.45 9.62 2.54
N SER A 123 19.65 10.37 3.63
CA SER A 123 18.70 10.36 4.75
C SER A 123 17.36 11.04 4.41
N HIS A 124 17.38 12.06 3.55
CA HIS A 124 16.17 12.74 3.09
C HIS A 124 15.37 11.87 2.12
N ALA A 125 16.05 11.11 1.25
CA ALA A 125 15.42 10.24 0.29
C ALA A 125 14.50 9.20 0.95
N LEU A 126 14.96 8.51 2.01
CA LEU A 126 14.11 7.59 2.78
C LEU A 126 12.92 8.28 3.44
N ARG A 127 13.11 9.49 3.97
CA ARG A 127 12.03 10.27 4.57
C ARG A 127 10.95 10.57 3.52
N TRP A 128 11.33 10.97 2.33
CA TRP A 128 10.40 11.25 1.23
C TRP A 128 9.66 9.99 0.76
N ILE A 129 10.36 8.85 0.65
CA ILE A 129 9.73 7.56 0.33
C ILE A 129 8.68 7.20 1.39
N PHE A 130 9.02 7.30 2.68
CA PHE A 130 8.08 6.99 3.76
C PHE A 130 6.90 7.95 3.82
N GLN A 131 7.11 9.23 3.53
CA GLN A 131 6.06 10.21 3.48
C GLN A 131 5.10 9.92 2.31
N TYR A 132 5.64 9.65 1.13
CA TYR A 132 4.89 9.25 -0.05
C TYR A 132 4.06 7.99 0.21
N ASN A 133 4.69 6.92 0.69
CA ASN A 133 4.01 5.67 1.01
C ASN A 133 2.93 5.82 2.10
N ARG A 134 3.20 6.65 3.12
CA ARG A 134 2.19 6.97 4.14
C ARG A 134 0.95 7.62 3.53
N ASP A 135 1.16 8.55 2.61
CA ASP A 135 0.05 9.26 1.98
C ASP A 135 -0.73 8.34 1.02
N ASP A 136 -0.06 7.44 0.30
CA ASP A 136 -0.72 6.39 -0.49
C ASP A 136 -1.57 5.45 0.39
N CYS A 137 -1.05 5.02 1.54
CA CYS A 137 -1.84 4.24 2.50
C CYS A 137 -3.09 5.00 3.01
N ARG A 138 -2.95 6.30 3.29
CA ARG A 138 -4.06 7.15 3.73
C ARG A 138 -5.07 7.38 2.61
N ALA A 139 -4.59 7.58 1.38
CA ALA A 139 -5.43 7.72 0.19
C ALA A 139 -6.24 6.43 -0.06
N THR A 140 -5.60 5.25 0.01
CA THR A 140 -6.27 3.96 -0.11
C THR A 140 -7.37 3.80 0.95
N TRP A 141 -7.07 4.14 2.19
CA TRP A 141 -8.06 4.10 3.27
C TRP A 141 -9.21 5.09 3.03
N ALA A 142 -8.93 6.32 2.60
CA ALA A 142 -9.96 7.34 2.35
C ALA A 142 -10.92 6.90 1.22
N VAL A 143 -10.39 6.29 0.16
CA VAL A 143 -11.20 5.74 -0.92
C VAL A 143 -12.03 4.55 -0.45
N ALA A 144 -11.46 3.63 0.32
CA ALA A 144 -12.18 2.48 0.87
C ALA A 144 -13.30 2.91 1.84
N ASP A 145 -13.05 3.91 2.68
CA ASP A 145 -14.06 4.45 3.60
C ASP A 145 -15.20 5.15 2.84
N TRP A 146 -14.88 5.85 1.76
CA TRP A 146 -15.92 6.40 0.87
C TRP A 146 -16.79 5.28 0.28
N LEU A 147 -16.20 4.23 -0.30
CA LEU A 147 -16.95 3.09 -0.85
C LEU A 147 -17.86 2.45 0.21
N ARG A 148 -17.34 2.23 1.41
CA ARG A 148 -18.12 1.66 2.51
C ARG A 148 -19.36 2.52 2.86
N ARG A 149 -19.23 3.84 2.86
CA ARG A 149 -20.37 4.76 3.11
C ARG A 149 -21.40 4.66 2.00
N GLN A 150 -20.95 4.60 0.74
CA GLN A 150 -21.86 4.47 -0.39
C GLN A 150 -22.64 3.14 -0.37
N ASP A 151 -21.99 2.04 0.02
CA ASP A 151 -22.67 0.76 0.19
C ASP A 151 -23.74 0.81 1.29
N GLN A 152 -23.49 1.53 2.37
CA GLN A 152 -24.45 1.72 3.46
C GLN A 152 -25.66 2.57 3.05
N GLU A 153 -25.42 3.63 2.29
CA GLU A 153 -26.48 4.52 1.74
C GLU A 153 -27.34 3.80 0.71
N ALA A 154 -26.75 2.91 -0.11
CA ALA A 154 -27.49 2.14 -1.13
C ALA A 154 -28.28 0.95 -0.56
N GLY A 155 -27.96 0.49 0.64
CA GLY A 155 -28.64 -0.60 1.33
C GLY A 155 -29.66 -0.17 2.38
N ALA A 156 -29.82 1.14 2.59
CA ALA A 156 -30.84 1.74 3.46
C ALA A 156 -32.06 2.17 2.65
#